data_1e08581b3cd12adf42e03752b0278bfb
#
_entry.id   1e08581b3cd12adf42e03752b0278bfb
#
_cell.length_a   1.000
_cell.length_b   1.000
_cell.length_c   1.000
_cell.angle_alpha   90.00
_cell.angle_beta   90.00
_cell.angle_gamma   90.00
#
_symmetry.space_group_name_H-M   'P 1'
#
loop_
_entity.id
_entity.type
_entity.pdbx_description
1 polymer ?
#
loop_
_entity_poly.entity_id
_entity_poly.type
_entity_poly.pdbx_seq_one_letter_code
_entity_poly.pdbx_strand_id
1 'polypeptide(L)'
;MDAIPHYLSPVSIIPGGCPQFLDFALPLEALGKHVRYFYEELKGEGSGGRYTHFLHCLENRDNVFTDQLTGKEYTGDTYSMQAAKELKTWDGQWLPVPFLRTLEQYWPDGGKCFECGPSNWARARVMPSSKDPNMLRVVIIFDTTVEERPAGEDRYHALSPQDVSAHGHFMLAHHVRDNSWFLNEAWVDQWLLELYTARNQGKRRGTAWGEEDPYVLKHLASYLTWLDIVRLAVKDVAVQVINPARDTPVDVDLILDIGNSRTTGILVETPPQCSTDLNQSYVLRLRDLSQPDLEYADPFETRVEFVDATFGNDTLSRRSGRQTPAFAWPSAVRIGPEAARLATQAVCAEGTTGMSSPKRYLWDERPWQQTWRYNTSGNTEPMVNRGLFARQLNPQGTPLSCFDDPLFRRSPSLKKQQPEPVFESLFTRSSLMMFMLGEILTQTLITINSPATRARGRLPNLPRRLRRLIFTVPTAMPVAEKRIFRRWVLWAVKVIWEGLGWSEWYVPPQQQ
;
A
#
# COMPACT_ATOMS: atom_id res chain seq x y z
N MET A 1 -2.17 -2.38 24.51
CA MET A 1 -1.38 -1.42 23.69
C MET A 1 -0.53 -2.23 22.75
N ASP A 2 -0.84 -2.20 21.44
CA ASP A 2 0.06 -2.82 20.49
C ASP A 2 1.32 -1.97 20.41
N ALA A 3 2.41 -2.47 21.00
CA ALA A 3 3.69 -1.81 20.94
C ALA A 3 4.10 -1.65 19.47
N ILE A 4 4.62 -0.48 19.11
CA ILE A 4 5.22 -0.24 17.81
C ILE A 4 6.28 -1.30 17.60
N PRO A 5 6.30 -1.97 16.44
CA PRO A 5 7.27 -3.02 16.19
C PRO A 5 8.69 -2.46 16.31
N HIS A 6 9.54 -3.13 17.03
CA HIS A 6 10.98 -2.88 16.98
C HIS A 6 11.56 -3.77 15.88
N TYR A 7 12.00 -3.14 14.80
CA TYR A 7 12.58 -3.87 13.67
C TYR A 7 14.06 -4.15 13.91
N LEU A 8 14.45 -5.41 13.73
CA LEU A 8 15.86 -5.76 13.60
C LEU A 8 16.29 -5.45 12.17
N SER A 9 17.27 -4.58 12.02
CA SER A 9 17.82 -4.24 10.69
C SER A 9 18.83 -5.30 10.23
N PRO A 10 18.77 -5.75 8.97
CA PRO A 10 17.83 -5.40 7.94
C PRO A 10 16.45 -6.05 8.08
N VAL A 11 15.41 -5.30 7.72
CA VAL A 11 14.04 -5.80 7.66
C VAL A 11 13.82 -6.50 6.32
N SER A 12 13.37 -7.74 6.36
CA SER A 12 13.13 -8.49 5.13
C SER A 12 11.80 -8.11 4.47
N ILE A 13 11.83 -7.83 3.16
CA ILE A 13 10.67 -7.65 2.28
C ILE A 13 10.60 -8.84 1.33
N ILE A 14 9.39 -9.37 1.13
CA ILE A 14 9.15 -10.53 0.27
C ILE A 14 8.64 -10.03 -1.08
N PRO A 15 9.39 -10.22 -2.17
CA PRO A 15 9.00 -9.74 -3.48
C PRO A 15 7.89 -10.58 -4.11
N GLY A 16 7.21 -10.01 -5.10
CA GLY A 16 6.22 -10.69 -5.95
C GLY A 16 4.88 -10.95 -5.29
N GLY A 17 4.51 -10.19 -4.27
CA GLY A 17 3.28 -10.39 -3.53
C GLY A 17 2.46 -9.12 -3.33
N CYS A 18 1.61 -9.13 -2.30
CA CYS A 18 0.89 -7.96 -1.85
C CYS A 18 1.83 -6.87 -1.33
N PRO A 19 1.39 -5.61 -1.33
CA PRO A 19 2.11 -4.54 -0.66
C PRO A 19 2.43 -4.89 0.79
N GLN A 20 3.61 -4.49 1.27
CA GLN A 20 4.03 -4.71 2.65
C GLN A 20 4.20 -3.38 3.38
N PHE A 21 3.89 -3.38 4.67
CA PHE A 21 3.89 -2.17 5.48
C PHE A 21 4.98 -2.21 6.55
N LEU A 22 5.64 -1.08 6.76
CA LEU A 22 6.46 -0.79 7.92
C LEU A 22 5.85 0.37 8.71
N ASP A 23 5.73 0.17 10.02
CA ASP A 23 5.11 1.13 10.93
C ASP A 23 6.14 1.69 11.90
N PHE A 24 6.25 3.01 11.95
CA PHE A 24 7.12 3.71 12.87
C PHE A 24 6.32 4.73 13.68
N ALA A 25 6.91 5.19 14.77
CA ALA A 25 6.36 6.30 15.55
C ALA A 25 7.45 7.32 15.88
N LEU A 26 7.02 8.57 15.99
CA LEU A 26 7.87 9.69 16.31
C LEU A 26 7.14 10.57 17.33
N PRO A 27 7.75 10.94 18.47
CA PRO A 27 7.18 11.93 19.36
C PRO A 27 6.97 13.27 18.64
N LEU A 28 5.81 13.88 18.82
CA LEU A 28 5.46 15.15 18.17
C LEU A 28 6.44 16.28 18.59
N GLU A 29 6.96 16.22 19.82
CA GLU A 29 7.94 17.15 20.34
C GLU A 29 9.27 17.17 19.54
N ALA A 30 9.61 16.05 18.88
CA ALA A 30 10.80 15.96 18.03
C ALA A 30 10.77 16.93 16.84
N LEU A 31 9.59 17.41 16.45
CA LEU A 31 9.41 18.35 15.33
C LEU A 31 9.55 19.82 15.74
N GLY A 32 9.44 20.15 17.03
CA GLY A 32 9.27 21.54 17.50
C GLY A 32 10.45 22.48 17.18
N LYS A 33 11.65 21.92 16.93
CA LYS A 33 12.86 22.68 16.60
C LYS A 33 13.48 22.31 15.27
N HIS A 34 12.80 21.49 14.49
CA HIS A 34 13.36 20.98 13.26
C HIS A 34 13.06 21.94 12.10
N VAL A 35 14.11 22.60 11.60
CA VAL A 35 14.06 23.60 10.54
C VAL A 35 15.06 23.22 9.46
N ARG A 36 14.64 23.31 8.21
CA ARG A 36 15.49 23.13 7.04
C ARG A 36 15.65 24.46 6.33
N TYR A 37 16.82 24.70 5.76
CA TYR A 37 17.16 25.94 5.08
C TYR A 37 17.43 25.67 3.60
N PHE A 38 17.03 26.64 2.77
CA PHE A 38 17.09 26.50 1.33
C PHE A 38 17.53 27.81 0.67
N TYR A 39 18.14 27.66 -0.49
CA TYR A 39 18.49 28.75 -1.40
C TYR A 39 18.10 28.33 -2.82
N GLU A 40 17.46 29.21 -3.57
CA GLU A 40 17.14 29.00 -4.97
C GLU A 40 18.09 29.82 -5.86
N GLU A 41 18.76 29.16 -6.78
CA GLU A 41 19.59 29.76 -7.77
C GLU A 41 18.92 29.69 -9.14
N LEU A 42 18.77 30.84 -9.77
CA LEU A 42 18.34 30.94 -11.17
C LEU A 42 19.57 30.68 -12.05
N LYS A 43 19.66 29.51 -12.66
CA LYS A 43 20.67 29.23 -13.67
C LYS A 43 20.21 29.79 -15.03
N GLY A 44 21.02 30.64 -15.65
CA GLY A 44 20.71 31.34 -16.88
C GLY A 44 20.32 30.44 -18.05
N GLU A 45 19.89 31.05 -19.15
CA GLU A 45 19.35 30.43 -20.34
C GLU A 45 20.17 29.25 -20.85
N GLY A 46 19.61 28.02 -20.67
CA GLY A 46 20.04 26.85 -21.44
C GLY A 46 19.64 27.03 -22.92
N SER A 47 20.19 26.20 -23.80
CA SER A 47 19.87 26.19 -25.22
C SER A 47 18.36 26.01 -25.43
N GLY A 48 17.62 27.12 -25.58
CA GLY A 48 16.17 27.13 -25.72
C GLY A 48 15.40 28.21 -24.95
N GLY A 49 16.10 29.16 -24.29
CA GLY A 49 15.49 30.34 -23.66
C GLY A 49 14.71 30.05 -22.39
N ARG A 50 14.90 28.90 -21.75
CA ARG A 50 14.27 28.56 -20.48
C ARG A 50 15.22 28.74 -19.32
N TYR A 51 14.83 29.55 -18.35
CA TYR A 51 15.51 29.61 -17.07
C TYR A 51 15.30 28.32 -16.28
N THR A 52 16.38 27.75 -15.74
CA THR A 52 16.31 26.60 -14.84
C THR A 52 16.60 27.08 -13.42
N HIS A 53 15.65 26.81 -12.53
CA HIS A 53 15.83 27.00 -11.10
C HIS A 53 16.53 25.79 -10.49
N PHE A 54 17.39 26.04 -9.54
CA PHE A 54 18.10 25.00 -8.80
C PHE A 54 17.90 25.19 -7.30
N LEU A 55 17.49 24.13 -6.59
CA LEU A 55 17.28 24.15 -5.15
C LEU A 55 18.51 23.62 -4.42
N HIS A 56 19.08 24.45 -3.58
CA HIS A 56 20.16 24.09 -2.66
C HIS A 56 19.59 23.84 -1.27
N CYS A 57 19.90 22.67 -0.70
CA CYS A 57 19.63 22.35 0.70
C CYS A 57 20.84 22.78 1.53
N LEU A 58 20.61 23.63 2.52
CA LEU A 58 21.65 24.22 3.31
C LEU A 58 21.70 23.63 4.71
N GLU A 59 22.91 23.40 5.21
CA GLU A 59 23.17 23.22 6.63
C GLU A 59 23.46 24.59 7.26
N ASN A 60 22.86 24.86 8.41
CA ASN A 60 23.16 26.05 9.21
C ASN A 60 24.07 25.66 10.36
N ARG A 61 25.29 26.19 10.37
CA ARG A 61 26.23 26.07 11.48
C ARG A 61 26.63 27.50 11.90
N ASP A 62 26.15 27.91 13.05
CA ASP A 62 26.46 29.23 13.64
C ASP A 62 26.16 30.42 12.69
N ASN A 63 25.02 30.36 11.99
CA ASN A 63 24.58 31.30 10.95
C ASN A 63 25.41 31.28 9.65
N VAL A 64 26.26 30.31 9.48
CA VAL A 64 26.89 30.01 8.18
C VAL A 64 26.07 28.96 7.48
N PHE A 65 25.56 29.28 6.30
CA PHE A 65 24.75 28.38 5.47
C PHE A 65 25.61 27.71 4.41
N THR A 66 25.74 26.40 4.50
CA THR A 66 26.62 25.62 3.59
C THR A 66 25.76 24.64 2.80
N ASP A 67 25.93 24.65 1.48
CA ASP A 67 25.25 23.70 0.58
C ASP A 67 25.70 22.26 0.83
N GLN A 68 24.75 21.38 1.02
CA GLN A 68 25.00 19.95 1.31
C GLN A 68 25.65 19.20 0.15
N LEU A 69 25.48 19.66 -1.11
CA LEU A 69 26.04 19.01 -2.30
C LEU A 69 27.45 19.50 -2.60
N THR A 70 27.64 20.81 -2.57
CA THR A 70 28.86 21.46 -3.09
C THR A 70 29.83 21.90 -1.99
N GLY A 71 29.35 21.97 -0.74
CA GLY A 71 30.13 22.56 0.38
C GLY A 71 30.31 24.08 0.27
N LYS A 72 29.65 24.74 -0.68
CA LYS A 72 29.74 26.18 -0.88
C LYS A 72 28.95 26.93 0.18
N GLU A 73 29.52 28.01 0.71
CA GLU A 73 28.85 28.92 1.63
C GLU A 73 27.95 29.90 0.86
N TYR A 74 26.74 30.13 1.42
CA TYR A 74 25.77 31.09 0.90
C TYR A 74 25.49 32.18 1.94
N THR A 75 25.58 33.43 1.51
CA THR A 75 25.28 34.60 2.34
C THR A 75 24.08 35.40 1.84
N GLY A 76 23.37 34.89 0.83
CA GLY A 76 22.24 35.54 0.19
C GLY A 76 20.89 35.23 0.86
N ASP A 77 19.81 35.54 0.15
CA ASP A 77 18.43 35.38 0.62
C ASP A 77 18.08 33.89 0.77
N THR A 78 18.34 33.35 1.96
CA THR A 78 17.94 32.02 2.34
C THR A 78 16.55 32.04 2.93
N TYR A 79 15.77 30.97 2.72
CA TYR A 79 14.50 30.78 3.38
C TYR A 79 14.45 29.46 4.14
N SER A 80 13.50 29.35 5.07
CA SER A 80 13.40 28.18 5.94
C SER A 80 12.03 27.53 5.90
N MET A 81 12.03 26.19 6.07
CA MET A 81 10.86 25.36 6.25
C MET A 81 10.84 24.72 7.64
N GLN A 82 9.73 24.82 8.33
CA GLN A 82 9.54 24.23 9.65
C GLN A 82 8.82 22.89 9.53
N ALA A 83 9.36 21.82 10.10
CA ALA A 83 8.80 20.49 10.02
C ALA A 83 7.35 20.40 10.52
N ALA A 84 7.01 21.07 11.62
CA ALA A 84 5.65 21.09 12.16
C ALA A 84 4.62 21.75 11.22
N LYS A 85 5.05 22.71 10.38
CA LYS A 85 4.21 23.38 9.39
C LYS A 85 4.05 22.50 8.15
N GLU A 86 5.15 21.92 7.68
CA GLU A 86 5.15 21.08 6.49
C GLU A 86 4.44 19.76 6.71
N LEU A 87 4.43 19.22 7.93
CA LEU A 87 3.56 18.10 8.31
C LEU A 87 2.09 18.38 7.97
N LYS A 88 1.59 19.58 8.28
CA LYS A 88 0.20 19.98 7.97
C LYS A 88 -0.04 20.12 6.45
N THR A 89 0.96 20.53 5.71
CA THR A 89 0.89 20.65 4.24
C THR A 89 0.68 19.28 3.61
N TRP A 90 1.35 18.26 4.08
CA TRP A 90 1.31 16.90 3.53
C TRP A 90 0.42 15.93 4.32
N ASP A 91 -0.35 16.43 5.29
CA ASP A 91 -1.20 15.59 6.14
C ASP A 91 -2.14 14.70 5.33
N GLY A 92 -2.15 13.44 5.67
CA GLY A 92 -3.00 12.43 5.04
C GLY A 92 -2.60 12.02 3.62
N GLN A 93 -1.49 12.53 3.07
CA GLN A 93 -1.03 12.18 1.73
C GLN A 93 -0.04 11.01 1.76
N TRP A 94 -0.17 10.12 0.78
CA TRP A 94 0.88 9.17 0.43
C TRP A 94 1.86 9.87 -0.51
N LEU A 95 3.13 9.93 -0.13
CA LEU A 95 4.18 10.53 -0.94
C LEU A 95 5.24 9.47 -1.29
N PRO A 96 5.83 9.55 -2.49
CA PRO A 96 6.93 8.66 -2.86
C PRO A 96 8.14 8.93 -1.98
N VAL A 97 8.85 7.88 -1.57
CA VAL A 97 10.07 8.00 -0.77
C VAL A 97 11.21 7.19 -1.40
N PRO A 98 12.43 7.76 -1.48
CA PRO A 98 13.56 7.12 -2.13
C PRO A 98 14.23 6.09 -1.19
N PHE A 99 13.71 4.86 -1.16
CA PHE A 99 14.44 3.73 -0.60
C PHE A 99 15.37 3.17 -1.68
N LEU A 100 16.65 3.55 -1.60
CA LEU A 100 17.64 3.27 -2.64
C LEU A 100 18.59 2.17 -2.21
N ARG A 101 19.16 1.47 -3.21
CA ARG A 101 20.14 0.43 -2.96
C ARG A 101 21.41 1.03 -2.36
N THR A 102 21.86 0.47 -1.23
CA THR A 102 23.09 0.89 -0.58
C THR A 102 24.31 0.27 -1.27
N LEU A 103 25.36 1.07 -1.42
CA LEU A 103 26.67 0.60 -1.83
C LEU A 103 27.52 0.25 -0.59
N GLU A 104 28.58 -0.53 -0.77
CA GLU A 104 29.56 -0.80 0.27
C GLU A 104 30.47 0.41 0.58
N GLN A 105 30.35 1.46 -0.21
CA GLN A 105 31.09 2.71 -0.09
C GLN A 105 30.42 3.67 0.91
N TYR A 106 31.25 4.54 1.47
CA TYR A 106 30.80 5.58 2.39
C TYR A 106 31.32 6.94 1.94
N TRP A 107 30.53 7.96 2.17
CA TRP A 107 30.96 9.34 2.03
C TRP A 107 32.02 9.68 3.09
N PRO A 108 32.86 10.72 2.88
CA PRO A 108 33.88 11.15 3.86
C PRO A 108 33.31 11.48 5.26
N ASP A 109 32.03 11.88 5.33
CA ASP A 109 31.32 12.15 6.57
C ASP A 109 30.75 10.89 7.26
N GLY A 110 31.02 9.71 6.72
CA GLY A 110 30.56 8.42 7.22
C GLY A 110 29.15 8.04 6.76
N GLY A 111 28.46 8.86 5.96
CA GLY A 111 27.16 8.52 5.37
C GLY A 111 27.28 7.42 4.32
N LYS A 112 26.24 6.59 4.19
CA LYS A 112 26.15 5.56 3.14
C LYS A 112 26.08 6.20 1.76
N CYS A 113 26.73 5.58 0.78
CA CYS A 113 26.52 5.88 -0.63
C CYS A 113 25.38 5.03 -1.19
N PHE A 114 24.69 5.58 -2.17
CA PHE A 114 23.54 4.93 -2.80
C PHE A 114 23.73 4.79 -4.30
N GLU A 115 23.13 3.74 -4.84
CA GLU A 115 22.95 3.55 -6.28
C GLU A 115 21.55 4.05 -6.67
N CYS A 116 21.42 4.63 -7.86
CA CYS A 116 20.13 5.06 -8.39
C CYS A 116 19.21 3.86 -8.61
N GLY A 117 17.96 3.94 -8.14
CA GLY A 117 16.91 2.92 -8.37
C GLY A 117 16.33 2.40 -7.07
N PRO A 118 15.34 1.50 -7.04
CA PRO A 118 14.11 1.68 -7.77
C PRO A 118 13.40 2.96 -7.32
N SER A 119 12.76 3.71 -8.24
CA SER A 119 12.19 5.02 -7.93
C SER A 119 10.73 5.01 -7.46
N ASN A 120 9.99 3.95 -7.76
CA ASN A 120 8.54 3.89 -7.50
C ASN A 120 8.11 2.56 -6.84
N TRP A 121 8.73 2.23 -5.72
CA TRP A 121 8.40 1.01 -4.96
C TRP A 121 8.14 1.27 -3.48
N ALA A 122 8.39 2.48 -2.98
CA ALA A 122 8.10 2.85 -1.61
C ALA A 122 7.35 4.17 -1.53
N ARG A 123 6.35 4.23 -0.66
CA ARG A 123 5.59 5.45 -0.35
C ARG A 123 5.39 5.54 1.14
N ALA A 124 5.38 6.74 1.67
CA ALA A 124 5.12 6.97 3.08
C ALA A 124 3.94 7.91 3.30
N ARG A 125 3.27 7.72 4.42
CA ARG A 125 2.25 8.60 4.95
C ARG A 125 2.58 8.94 6.40
N VAL A 126 2.59 10.21 6.72
CA VAL A 126 2.80 10.72 8.09
C VAL A 126 1.47 11.27 8.59
N MET A 127 1.06 10.88 9.77
CA MET A 127 -0.21 11.28 10.35
C MET A 127 -0.14 11.34 11.87
N PRO A 128 -1.00 12.12 12.56
CA PRO A 128 -1.19 11.98 14.00
C PRO A 128 -1.63 10.56 14.35
N SER A 129 -1.12 10.02 15.45
CA SER A 129 -1.55 8.70 15.91
C SER A 129 -2.99 8.74 16.41
N SER A 130 -3.81 7.81 15.95
CA SER A 130 -5.20 7.65 16.43
C SER A 130 -5.28 7.17 17.90
N LYS A 131 -4.17 6.65 18.45
CA LYS A 131 -4.10 6.08 19.81
C LYS A 131 -3.42 7.00 20.82
N ASP A 132 -2.53 7.87 20.39
CA ASP A 132 -1.76 8.78 21.25
C ASP A 132 -1.57 10.14 20.56
N PRO A 133 -2.20 11.20 21.07
CA PRO A 133 -2.15 12.53 20.46
C PRO A 133 -0.76 13.18 20.47
N ASN A 134 0.17 12.67 21.29
CA ASN A 134 1.55 13.18 21.37
C ASN A 134 2.50 12.47 20.41
N MET A 135 2.00 11.51 19.63
CA MET A 135 2.80 10.72 18.72
C MET A 135 2.35 10.90 17.26
N LEU A 136 3.30 10.91 16.37
CA LEU A 136 3.09 10.72 14.94
C LEU A 136 3.28 9.25 14.57
N ARG A 137 2.50 8.81 13.61
CA ARG A 137 2.69 7.54 12.92
C ARG A 137 3.26 7.80 11.54
N VAL A 138 4.30 7.05 11.21
CA VAL A 138 4.86 7.01 9.87
C VAL A 138 4.65 5.61 9.35
N VAL A 139 3.79 5.49 8.36
CA VAL A 139 3.49 4.21 7.69
C VAL A 139 4.14 4.23 6.33
N ILE A 140 5.00 3.26 6.08
CA ILE A 140 5.64 3.07 4.77
C ILE A 140 5.04 1.84 4.13
N ILE A 141 4.61 1.98 2.88
CA ILE A 141 4.15 0.88 2.04
C ILE A 141 5.19 0.61 0.96
N PHE A 142 5.53 -0.67 0.78
CA PHE A 142 6.38 -1.15 -0.29
C PHE A 142 5.55 -1.89 -1.33
N ASP A 143 5.69 -1.49 -2.57
CA ASP A 143 5.22 -2.27 -3.71
C ASP A 143 6.25 -3.37 -3.98
N THR A 144 5.82 -4.60 -3.86
CA THR A 144 6.70 -5.77 -3.98
C THR A 144 6.69 -6.39 -5.37
N THR A 145 6.03 -5.75 -6.35
CA THR A 145 6.01 -6.18 -7.74
C THR A 145 7.43 -6.15 -8.32
N VAL A 146 7.80 -7.21 -9.04
CA VAL A 146 9.09 -7.33 -9.72
C VAL A 146 8.87 -7.20 -11.22
N GLU A 147 9.58 -6.26 -11.85
CA GLU A 147 9.50 -6.02 -13.28
C GLU A 147 10.88 -6.12 -13.93
N GLU A 148 10.93 -6.65 -15.15
CA GLU A 148 12.14 -6.62 -15.95
C GLU A 148 12.53 -5.16 -16.25
N ARG A 149 13.82 -4.90 -16.14
CA ARG A 149 14.37 -3.58 -16.44
C ARG A 149 14.37 -3.35 -17.96
N PRO A 150 13.82 -2.22 -18.44
CA PRO A 150 13.94 -1.87 -19.84
C PRO A 150 15.41 -1.78 -20.27
N ALA A 151 15.73 -2.29 -21.45
CA ALA A 151 17.09 -2.25 -21.97
C ALA A 151 17.56 -0.80 -22.19
N GLY A 152 18.73 -0.46 -21.67
CA GLY A 152 19.35 0.86 -21.85
C GLY A 152 18.96 1.93 -20.82
N GLU A 153 18.13 1.61 -19.82
CA GLU A 153 17.83 2.52 -18.73
C GLU A 153 18.72 2.25 -17.51
N ASP A 154 19.35 3.29 -16.98
CA ASP A 154 20.18 3.21 -15.77
C ASP A 154 19.38 3.36 -14.49
N ARG A 155 18.11 3.80 -14.57
CA ARG A 155 17.23 4.06 -13.43
C ARG A 155 16.21 2.96 -13.25
N TYR A 156 15.95 2.61 -11.99
CA TYR A 156 14.95 1.60 -11.63
C TYR A 156 13.63 2.27 -11.27
N HIS A 157 12.54 1.77 -11.81
CA HIS A 157 11.18 2.25 -11.50
C HIS A 157 10.46 1.33 -10.49
N ALA A 158 10.66 0.03 -10.60
CA ALA A 158 10.19 -1.00 -9.67
C ALA A 158 11.37 -1.85 -9.19
N LEU A 159 11.13 -2.83 -8.33
CA LEU A 159 12.12 -3.88 -8.06
C LEU A 159 12.38 -4.68 -9.34
N SER A 160 13.63 -5.00 -9.58
CA SER A 160 14.07 -5.84 -10.71
C SER A 160 14.40 -7.26 -10.24
N PRO A 161 14.43 -8.25 -11.14
CA PRO A 161 14.93 -9.59 -10.81
C PRO A 161 16.35 -9.59 -10.23
N GLN A 162 17.18 -8.62 -10.63
CA GLN A 162 18.53 -8.44 -10.10
C GLN A 162 18.50 -8.03 -8.61
N ASP A 163 17.57 -7.15 -8.21
CA ASP A 163 17.40 -6.77 -6.81
C ASP A 163 17.06 -7.98 -5.93
N VAL A 164 16.21 -8.87 -6.44
CA VAL A 164 15.82 -10.11 -5.76
C VAL A 164 16.99 -11.12 -5.71
N SER A 165 17.69 -11.30 -6.82
CA SER A 165 18.76 -12.30 -6.91
C SER A 165 20.01 -11.91 -6.11
N ALA A 166 20.33 -10.63 -6.05
CA ALA A 166 21.47 -10.07 -5.34
C ALA A 166 21.23 -9.86 -3.83
N HIS A 167 20.03 -10.16 -3.31
CA HIS A 167 19.64 -9.82 -1.93
C HIS A 167 19.89 -8.34 -1.62
N GLY A 168 19.40 -7.46 -2.48
CA GLY A 168 19.64 -6.02 -2.38
C GLY A 168 19.26 -5.45 -1.02
N HIS A 169 20.12 -4.60 -0.48
CA HIS A 169 19.88 -3.82 0.72
C HIS A 169 19.51 -2.40 0.33
N PHE A 170 18.45 -1.88 0.94
CA PHE A 170 17.92 -0.55 0.65
C PHE A 170 17.77 0.25 1.93
N MET A 171 18.04 1.53 1.85
CA MET A 171 17.81 2.48 2.94
C MET A 171 17.18 3.76 2.40
N LEU A 172 16.58 4.54 3.29
CA LEU A 172 16.01 5.83 2.95
C LEU A 172 17.13 6.82 2.63
N ALA A 173 17.21 7.26 1.38
CA ALA A 173 18.13 8.31 0.94
C ALA A 173 17.49 9.68 1.22
N HIS A 174 17.92 10.35 2.27
CA HIS A 174 17.36 11.62 2.72
C HIS A 174 18.23 12.84 2.41
N HIS A 175 19.51 12.65 2.08
CA HIS A 175 20.40 13.73 1.66
C HIS A 175 20.15 14.09 0.20
N VAL A 176 20.18 15.38 -0.12
CA VAL A 176 20.00 15.87 -1.49
C VAL A 176 21.04 15.29 -2.43
N ARG A 177 22.29 15.11 -1.97
CA ARG A 177 23.36 14.49 -2.77
C ARG A 177 23.01 13.09 -3.29
N ASP A 178 22.18 12.33 -2.53
CA ASP A 178 21.85 10.96 -2.84
C ASP A 178 20.53 10.84 -3.63
N ASN A 179 19.62 11.80 -3.46
CA ASN A 179 18.28 11.75 -4.04
C ASN A 179 17.97 12.85 -5.06
N SER A 180 18.94 13.66 -5.45
CA SER A 180 18.74 14.76 -6.39
C SER A 180 18.18 14.30 -7.75
N TRP A 181 18.62 13.15 -8.25
CA TRP A 181 18.09 12.56 -9.46
C TRP A 181 16.60 12.16 -9.30
N PHE A 182 16.22 11.62 -8.13
CA PHE A 182 14.83 11.24 -7.83
C PHE A 182 13.89 12.45 -7.83
N LEU A 183 14.32 13.57 -7.27
CA LEU A 183 13.56 14.82 -7.27
C LEU A 183 13.39 15.42 -8.68
N ASN A 184 14.29 15.10 -9.60
CA ASN A 184 14.24 15.53 -10.99
C ASN A 184 13.44 14.57 -11.89
N GLU A 185 12.94 13.45 -11.38
CA GLU A 185 11.99 12.61 -12.11
C GLU A 185 10.69 13.39 -12.36
N ALA A 186 10.31 13.54 -13.61
CA ALA A 186 9.17 14.38 -14.00
C ALA A 186 7.85 13.96 -13.31
N TRP A 187 7.67 12.67 -13.06
CA TRP A 187 6.47 12.17 -12.37
C TRP A 187 6.49 12.51 -10.87
N VAL A 188 7.65 12.56 -10.22
CA VAL A 188 7.81 12.95 -8.81
C VAL A 188 7.52 14.43 -8.66
N ASP A 189 8.22 15.26 -9.42
CA ASP A 189 8.07 16.72 -9.37
C ASP A 189 6.64 17.16 -9.65
N GLN A 190 6.03 16.64 -10.72
CA GLN A 190 4.63 16.95 -11.07
C GLN A 190 3.65 16.54 -9.98
N TRP A 191 3.81 15.36 -9.40
CA TRP A 191 2.94 14.89 -8.32
C TRP A 191 3.03 15.78 -7.09
N LEU A 192 4.25 16.08 -6.66
CA LEU A 192 4.48 16.96 -5.50
C LEU A 192 3.91 18.36 -5.75
N LEU A 193 4.11 18.92 -6.93
CA LEU A 193 3.60 20.24 -7.31
C LEU A 193 2.05 20.26 -7.31
N GLU A 194 1.41 19.26 -7.89
CA GLU A 194 -0.06 19.15 -7.93
C GLU A 194 -0.65 19.09 -6.52
N LEU A 195 -0.12 18.24 -5.65
CA LEU A 195 -0.59 18.12 -4.26
C LEU A 195 -0.33 19.39 -3.45
N TYR A 196 0.86 19.97 -3.57
CA TYR A 196 1.23 21.20 -2.88
C TYR A 196 0.32 22.36 -3.28
N THR A 197 0.07 22.51 -4.58
CA THR A 197 -0.81 23.55 -5.12
C THR A 197 -2.25 23.36 -4.66
N ALA A 198 -2.79 22.16 -4.73
CA ALA A 198 -4.15 21.86 -4.28
C ALA A 198 -4.36 22.22 -2.79
N ARG A 199 -3.37 21.95 -1.93
CA ARG A 199 -3.43 22.25 -0.49
C ARG A 199 -3.31 23.75 -0.17
N ASN A 200 -2.60 24.51 -1.01
CA ASN A 200 -2.37 25.94 -0.76
C ASN A 200 -3.39 26.85 -1.47
N GLN A 201 -4.11 26.38 -2.48
CA GLN A 201 -5.17 27.16 -3.15
C GLN A 201 -6.30 27.61 -2.21
N GLY A 202 -6.63 26.81 -1.18
CA GLY A 202 -7.61 27.19 -0.16
C GLY A 202 -7.19 28.35 0.75
N LYS A 203 -5.88 28.61 0.90
CA LYS A 203 -5.34 29.69 1.73
C LYS A 203 -5.28 31.05 1.01
N ARG A 204 -5.34 31.06 -0.32
CA ARG A 204 -5.29 32.27 -1.14
C ARG A 204 -6.61 33.07 -1.20
N ARG A 205 -7.69 32.57 -0.64
CA ARG A 205 -8.99 33.30 -0.63
C ARG A 205 -9.05 34.54 0.27
N GLY A 206 -7.99 34.87 1.01
CA GLY A 206 -7.94 36.01 1.93
C GLY A 206 -6.78 36.99 1.74
N THR A 207 -5.85 36.74 0.83
CA THR A 207 -4.75 37.67 0.52
C THR A 207 -4.94 38.27 -0.87
N ALA A 208 -4.71 39.57 -0.99
CA ALA A 208 -4.85 40.31 -2.24
C ALA A 208 -4.05 39.66 -3.38
N TRP A 209 -4.67 39.60 -4.54
CA TRP A 209 -4.02 39.21 -5.80
C TRP A 209 -2.82 40.14 -6.01
N GLY A 210 -1.58 39.58 -5.94
CA GLY A 210 -0.41 40.38 -6.29
C GLY A 210 0.93 39.91 -5.85
N GLU A 211 1.05 39.09 -4.82
CA GLU A 211 2.38 38.55 -4.44
C GLU A 211 2.52 37.10 -4.94
N GLU A 212 3.13 36.93 -6.09
CA GLU A 212 3.67 35.63 -6.51
C GLU A 212 4.71 35.21 -5.50
N ASP A 213 4.65 33.95 -5.06
CA ASP A 213 5.68 33.39 -4.19
C ASP A 213 7.01 33.42 -4.98
N PRO A 214 8.05 34.13 -4.48
CA PRO A 214 9.31 34.26 -5.20
C PRO A 214 10.05 32.92 -5.35
N TYR A 215 9.61 31.88 -4.63
CA TYR A 215 10.30 30.58 -4.61
C TYR A 215 9.55 29.56 -5.46
N VAL A 216 10.06 29.29 -6.65
CA VAL A 216 9.48 28.39 -7.66
C VAL A 216 9.51 26.93 -7.22
N LEU A 217 10.57 26.53 -6.48
CA LEU A 217 10.78 25.15 -6.02
C LEU A 217 10.34 24.90 -4.57
N LYS A 218 9.48 25.76 -4.05
CA LYS A 218 8.98 25.66 -2.67
C LYS A 218 8.29 24.34 -2.33
N HIS A 219 7.62 23.72 -3.30
CA HIS A 219 7.02 22.39 -3.14
C HIS A 219 8.09 21.31 -2.87
N LEU A 220 9.25 21.37 -3.53
CA LEU A 220 10.38 20.46 -3.29
C LEU A 220 11.03 20.73 -1.93
N ALA A 221 11.20 21.99 -1.54
CA ALA A 221 11.71 22.36 -0.22
C ALA A 221 10.79 21.85 0.90
N SER A 222 9.49 22.00 0.71
CA SER A 222 8.46 21.48 1.61
C SER A 222 8.52 19.95 1.72
N TYR A 223 8.61 19.26 0.57
CA TYR A 223 8.74 17.81 0.53
C TYR A 223 10.02 17.31 1.21
N LEU A 224 11.18 17.94 0.95
CA LEU A 224 12.45 17.56 1.60
C LEU A 224 12.39 17.73 3.11
N THR A 225 11.68 18.75 3.59
CA THR A 225 11.45 18.95 5.02
C THR A 225 10.53 17.84 5.60
N TRP A 226 9.51 17.44 4.87
CA TRP A 226 8.66 16.31 5.24
C TRP A 226 9.43 14.98 5.18
N LEU A 227 10.28 14.78 4.17
CA LEU A 227 11.12 13.57 4.05
C LEU A 227 12.05 13.41 5.27
N ASP A 228 12.51 14.52 5.83
CA ASP A 228 13.32 14.50 7.04
C ASP A 228 12.52 14.09 8.29
N ILE A 229 11.20 14.35 8.35
CA ILE A 229 10.32 13.78 9.38
C ILE A 229 10.28 12.24 9.27
N VAL A 230 10.15 11.73 8.03
CA VAL A 230 10.20 10.28 7.78
C VAL A 230 11.53 9.70 8.24
N ARG A 231 12.65 10.36 7.93
CA ARG A 231 14.00 9.97 8.39
C ARG A 231 14.11 9.89 9.91
N LEU A 232 13.60 10.89 10.61
CA LEU A 232 13.62 10.90 12.08
C LEU A 232 12.91 9.69 12.70
N ALA A 233 11.86 9.21 12.06
CA ALA A 233 11.11 8.04 12.50
C ALA A 233 11.77 6.71 12.10
N VAL A 234 12.25 6.61 10.87
CA VAL A 234 12.84 5.39 10.27
C VAL A 234 14.26 5.15 10.77
N LYS A 235 15.02 6.22 11.01
CA LYS A 235 16.43 6.18 11.40
C LYS A 235 17.27 5.38 10.38
N ASP A 236 18.11 4.45 10.88
CA ASP A 236 19.03 3.63 10.07
C ASP A 236 18.44 2.26 9.71
N VAL A 237 17.12 2.13 9.66
CA VAL A 237 16.49 0.87 9.31
C VAL A 237 16.74 0.57 7.82
N ALA A 238 17.52 -0.47 7.59
CA ALA A 238 17.72 -1.04 6.26
C ALA A 238 16.61 -2.05 5.94
N VAL A 239 16.24 -2.12 4.67
CA VAL A 239 15.33 -3.11 4.10
C VAL A 239 16.13 -4.04 3.20
N GLN A 240 15.88 -5.34 3.32
CA GLN A 240 16.49 -6.37 2.48
C GLN A 240 15.39 -7.08 1.69
N VAL A 241 15.58 -7.18 0.37
CA VAL A 241 14.70 -8.01 -0.47
C VAL A 241 15.21 -9.44 -0.45
N ILE A 242 14.36 -10.38 -0.04
CA ILE A 242 14.71 -11.81 0.00
C ILE A 242 14.26 -12.52 -1.27
N ASN A 243 14.90 -13.64 -1.59
CA ASN A 243 14.51 -14.48 -2.73
C ASN A 243 13.66 -15.67 -2.25
N PRO A 244 12.32 -15.62 -2.42
CA PRO A 244 11.42 -16.66 -1.91
C PRO A 244 11.62 -18.02 -2.59
N ALA A 245 12.28 -18.07 -3.75
CA ALA A 245 12.57 -19.32 -4.45
C ALA A 245 13.73 -20.12 -3.79
N ARG A 246 14.56 -19.48 -2.97
CA ARG A 246 15.69 -20.12 -2.30
C ARG A 246 15.36 -20.65 -0.90
N ASP A 247 14.35 -20.03 -0.28
CA ASP A 247 14.04 -20.28 1.12
C ASP A 247 12.78 -21.14 1.25
N THR A 248 12.85 -22.20 2.06
CA THR A 248 11.66 -22.99 2.39
C THR A 248 10.73 -22.14 3.25
N PRO A 249 9.49 -21.88 2.81
CA PRO A 249 8.57 -21.01 3.53
C PRO A 249 8.09 -21.64 4.85
N VAL A 250 7.74 -20.80 5.80
CA VAL A 250 6.92 -21.20 6.93
C VAL A 250 5.48 -21.36 6.46
N ASP A 251 4.90 -22.53 6.67
CA ASP A 251 3.50 -22.79 6.31
C ASP A 251 2.55 -22.15 7.32
N VAL A 252 1.47 -21.57 6.84
CA VAL A 252 0.44 -20.94 7.67
C VAL A 252 -0.93 -21.52 7.33
N ASP A 253 -1.66 -21.92 8.34
CA ASP A 253 -3.05 -22.34 8.22
C ASP A 253 -3.94 -21.20 8.72
N LEU A 254 -4.95 -20.83 7.94
CA LEU A 254 -5.96 -19.85 8.32
C LEU A 254 -7.23 -20.57 8.72
N ILE A 255 -7.65 -20.40 9.97
CA ILE A 255 -8.92 -20.90 10.52
C ILE A 255 -9.88 -19.73 10.56
N LEU A 256 -11.02 -19.84 9.88
CA LEU A 256 -12.03 -18.79 9.77
C LEU A 256 -13.37 -19.25 10.33
N ASP A 257 -13.92 -18.45 11.23
CA ASP A 257 -15.32 -18.51 11.63
C ASP A 257 -16.07 -17.32 11.03
N ILE A 258 -16.89 -17.57 10.01
CA ILE A 258 -17.68 -16.56 9.34
C ILE A 258 -19.12 -16.67 9.83
N GLY A 259 -19.49 -15.81 10.78
CA GLY A 259 -20.85 -15.67 11.25
C GLY A 259 -21.68 -14.70 10.40
N ASN A 260 -22.97 -14.60 10.69
CA ASN A 260 -23.83 -13.61 10.04
C ASN A 260 -23.54 -12.18 10.52
N SER A 261 -23.14 -12.02 11.77
CA SER A 261 -22.89 -10.70 12.37
C SER A 261 -21.41 -10.41 12.52
N ARG A 262 -20.62 -11.40 12.90
CA ARG A 262 -19.19 -11.24 13.14
C ARG A 262 -18.38 -12.36 12.51
N THR A 263 -17.15 -12.02 12.12
CA THR A 263 -16.16 -12.93 11.56
C THR A 263 -14.89 -12.85 12.40
N THR A 264 -14.21 -13.97 12.58
CA THR A 264 -12.89 -14.03 13.19
C THR A 264 -11.98 -14.98 12.44
N GLY A 265 -10.67 -14.71 12.50
CA GLY A 265 -9.65 -15.54 11.90
C GLY A 265 -8.48 -15.81 12.85
N ILE A 266 -7.98 -17.03 12.83
CA ILE A 266 -6.78 -17.45 13.56
C ILE A 266 -5.77 -18.01 12.57
N LEU A 267 -4.53 -17.60 12.71
CA LEU A 267 -3.39 -18.02 11.92
C LEU A 267 -2.51 -18.94 12.75
N VAL A 268 -2.10 -20.06 12.20
CA VAL A 268 -1.22 -21.04 12.86
C VAL A 268 0.01 -21.29 12.00
N GLU A 269 1.19 -20.92 12.50
CA GLU A 269 2.44 -21.12 11.80
C GLU A 269 3.01 -22.53 12.04
N THR A 270 3.53 -23.13 10.97
CA THR A 270 4.25 -24.41 11.01
C THR A 270 5.62 -24.21 10.36
N PRO A 271 6.70 -24.05 11.14
CA PRO A 271 8.05 -23.93 10.59
C PRO A 271 8.45 -25.18 9.78
N PRO A 272 9.39 -25.04 8.83
CA PRO A 272 9.90 -26.18 8.06
C PRO A 272 10.37 -27.31 8.97
N GLN A 273 10.04 -28.55 8.60
CA GLN A 273 10.39 -29.78 9.32
C GLN A 273 9.81 -29.89 10.74
N CYS A 274 8.88 -29.03 11.13
CA CYS A 274 8.19 -29.09 12.40
C CYS A 274 6.75 -29.62 12.22
N SER A 275 6.19 -30.19 13.28
CA SER A 275 4.76 -30.45 13.37
C SER A 275 3.99 -29.15 13.70
N THR A 276 2.71 -29.10 13.33
CA THR A 276 1.85 -27.97 13.67
C THR A 276 1.73 -27.86 15.20
N ASP A 277 1.98 -26.66 15.73
CA ASP A 277 1.89 -26.32 17.14
C ASP A 277 0.91 -25.16 17.32
N LEU A 278 -0.19 -25.39 18.02
CA LEU A 278 -1.20 -24.37 18.30
C LEU A 278 -0.68 -23.21 19.15
N ASN A 279 0.42 -23.40 19.88
CA ASN A 279 1.09 -22.30 20.59
C ASN A 279 1.74 -21.27 19.65
N GLN A 280 1.86 -21.62 18.35
CA GLN A 280 2.32 -20.72 17.30
C GLN A 280 1.13 -20.04 16.59
N SER A 281 0.02 -19.81 17.28
CA SER A 281 -1.17 -19.17 16.75
C SER A 281 -1.24 -17.71 17.13
N TYR A 282 -1.84 -16.92 16.22
CA TYR A 282 -2.18 -15.52 16.45
C TYR A 282 -3.43 -15.13 15.68
N VAL A 283 -4.07 -14.06 16.11
CA VAL A 283 -5.32 -13.59 15.50
C VAL A 283 -5.02 -12.86 14.18
N LEU A 284 -5.85 -13.10 13.17
CA LEU A 284 -5.84 -12.32 11.93
C LEU A 284 -6.10 -10.84 12.26
N ARG A 285 -5.25 -9.97 11.74
CA ARG A 285 -5.39 -8.53 11.87
C ARG A 285 -5.86 -7.93 10.55
N LEU A 286 -6.81 -7.00 10.64
CA LEU A 286 -7.26 -6.22 9.51
C LEU A 286 -6.63 -4.84 9.59
N ARG A 287 -5.87 -4.46 8.58
CA ARG A 287 -5.36 -3.10 8.45
C ARG A 287 -6.42 -2.21 7.81
N ASP A 288 -6.70 -1.10 8.46
CA ASP A 288 -7.55 -0.04 7.90
C ASP A 288 -6.77 0.74 6.83
N LEU A 289 -7.21 0.72 5.58
CA LEU A 289 -6.47 1.38 4.50
C LEU A 289 -6.73 2.88 4.42
N SER A 290 -7.84 3.33 4.94
CA SER A 290 -8.17 4.75 5.03
C SER A 290 -7.52 5.43 6.25
N GLN A 291 -7.25 4.65 7.32
CA GLN A 291 -6.51 5.06 8.52
C GLN A 291 -5.41 4.02 8.81
N PRO A 292 -4.32 4.01 8.00
CA PRO A 292 -3.37 2.89 7.98
C PRO A 292 -2.54 2.72 9.25
N ASP A 293 -2.65 3.62 10.23
CA ASP A 293 -2.11 3.45 11.59
C ASP A 293 -2.96 2.54 12.49
N LEU A 294 -4.17 2.15 12.01
CA LEU A 294 -5.06 1.26 12.73
C LEU A 294 -5.00 -0.18 12.20
N GLU A 295 -4.91 -1.11 13.13
CA GLU A 295 -5.10 -2.53 12.91
C GLU A 295 -6.13 -3.07 13.92
N TYR A 296 -7.03 -3.90 13.43
CA TYR A 296 -8.09 -4.52 14.22
C TYR A 296 -7.83 -6.02 14.39
N ALA A 297 -7.77 -6.49 15.63
CA ALA A 297 -7.54 -7.89 15.98
C ALA A 297 -8.78 -8.60 16.56
N ASP A 298 -9.80 -7.82 16.94
CA ASP A 298 -11.03 -8.35 17.50
C ASP A 298 -11.93 -8.97 16.42
N PRO A 299 -12.88 -9.85 16.80
CA PRO A 299 -13.91 -10.31 15.88
C PRO A 299 -14.62 -9.12 15.22
N PHE A 300 -14.59 -9.07 13.90
CA PHE A 300 -15.04 -7.92 13.11
C PHE A 300 -16.42 -8.15 12.50
N GLU A 301 -17.10 -7.06 12.17
CA GLU A 301 -18.41 -7.10 11.54
C GLU A 301 -18.35 -7.77 10.16
N THR A 302 -19.32 -8.68 9.91
CA THR A 302 -19.48 -9.35 8.62
C THR A 302 -20.16 -8.37 7.63
N ARG A 303 -19.42 -7.37 7.18
CA ARG A 303 -19.84 -6.33 6.25
C ARG A 303 -18.82 -6.18 5.13
N VAL A 304 -19.31 -5.88 3.94
CA VAL A 304 -18.51 -5.47 2.78
C VAL A 304 -18.90 -4.06 2.35
N GLU A 305 -17.91 -3.28 1.96
CA GLU A 305 -18.08 -1.94 1.40
C GLU A 305 -17.14 -1.79 0.21
N PHE A 306 -17.68 -1.45 -0.96
CA PHE A 306 -16.86 -1.22 -2.16
C PHE A 306 -16.11 0.10 -2.03
N VAL A 307 -14.80 0.01 -1.89
CA VAL A 307 -13.90 1.15 -1.78
C VAL A 307 -12.62 0.86 -2.53
N ASP A 308 -12.23 1.77 -3.40
CA ASP A 308 -10.96 1.67 -4.11
C ASP A 308 -9.81 1.98 -3.15
N ALA A 309 -8.84 1.09 -3.09
CA ALA A 309 -7.64 1.30 -2.29
C ALA A 309 -6.62 2.10 -3.10
N THR A 310 -6.29 3.27 -2.63
CA THR A 310 -5.31 4.14 -3.28
C THR A 310 -4.17 4.49 -2.34
N PHE A 311 -2.95 4.39 -2.86
CA PHE A 311 -1.73 4.73 -2.13
C PHE A 311 -1.00 5.88 -2.84
N GLY A 312 -1.74 6.91 -3.25
CA GLY A 312 -1.27 8.06 -4.01
C GLY A 312 -1.69 8.00 -5.48
N ASN A 313 -1.09 8.84 -6.31
CA ASN A 313 -1.52 9.03 -7.70
C ASN A 313 -0.88 8.03 -8.68
N ASP A 314 -1.58 6.94 -8.98
CA ASP A 314 -1.07 5.91 -9.92
C ASP A 314 -1.02 6.39 -11.37
N THR A 315 -1.81 7.41 -11.73
CA THR A 315 -1.79 7.97 -13.08
C THR A 315 -0.43 8.58 -13.39
N LEU A 316 0.13 9.32 -12.43
CA LEU A 316 1.46 9.91 -12.57
C LEU A 316 2.57 8.88 -12.44
N SER A 317 2.44 7.88 -11.58
CA SER A 317 3.46 6.86 -11.40
C SER A 317 3.66 5.98 -12.65
N ARG A 318 2.66 5.84 -13.51
CA ARG A 318 2.81 5.20 -14.83
C ARG A 318 3.79 5.94 -15.75
N ARG A 319 3.93 7.25 -15.60
CA ARG A 319 4.88 8.05 -16.36
C ARG A 319 6.34 7.76 -15.99
N SER A 320 6.57 7.06 -14.89
CA SER A 320 7.88 6.54 -14.50
C SER A 320 8.36 5.35 -15.34
N GLY A 321 7.59 4.91 -16.34
CA GLY A 321 7.94 3.79 -17.21
C GLY A 321 7.44 2.41 -16.74
N ARG A 322 6.67 2.34 -15.64
CA ARG A 322 6.10 1.06 -15.16
C ARG A 322 5.09 0.49 -16.13
N GLN A 323 5.18 -0.82 -16.35
CA GLN A 323 4.24 -1.57 -17.20
C GLN A 323 3.00 -1.99 -16.41
N THR A 324 3.15 -2.33 -15.13
CA THR A 324 2.07 -2.75 -14.24
C THR A 324 1.61 -1.62 -13.31
N PRO A 325 0.36 -1.66 -12.81
CA PRO A 325 -0.09 -0.72 -11.78
C PRO A 325 0.77 -0.85 -10.52
N ALA A 326 1.29 0.28 -10.02
CA ALA A 326 2.00 0.32 -8.76
C ALA A 326 1.04 0.21 -7.57
N PHE A 327 1.49 -0.42 -6.48
CA PHE A 327 0.76 -0.51 -5.22
C PHE A 327 -0.67 -1.07 -5.37
N ALA A 328 -0.87 -2.01 -6.29
CA ALA A 328 -2.18 -2.58 -6.54
C ALA A 328 -2.67 -3.38 -5.32
N TRP A 329 -3.88 -3.04 -4.86
CA TRP A 329 -4.57 -3.82 -3.85
C TRP A 329 -5.46 -4.86 -4.55
N PRO A 330 -5.35 -6.15 -4.20
CA PRO A 330 -6.03 -7.20 -4.95
C PRO A 330 -7.56 -7.16 -4.85
N SER A 331 -8.11 -6.67 -3.76
CA SER A 331 -9.54 -6.68 -3.49
C SER A 331 -10.20 -5.33 -3.78
N ALA A 332 -11.48 -5.36 -4.16
CA ALA A 332 -12.30 -4.18 -4.45
C ALA A 332 -13.15 -3.71 -3.26
N VAL A 333 -13.08 -4.40 -2.11
CA VAL A 333 -13.91 -4.09 -0.94
C VAL A 333 -13.08 -3.87 0.31
N ARG A 334 -13.68 -3.19 1.29
CA ARG A 334 -13.22 -3.16 2.69
C ARG A 334 -14.17 -4.01 3.52
N ILE A 335 -13.70 -4.48 4.66
CA ILE A 335 -14.45 -5.31 5.60
C ILE A 335 -14.29 -4.82 7.04
N GLY A 336 -15.09 -5.35 7.93
CA GLY A 336 -14.99 -5.12 9.37
C GLY A 336 -15.20 -3.65 9.77
N PRO A 337 -14.44 -3.15 10.78
CA PRO A 337 -14.62 -1.81 11.32
C PRO A 337 -14.41 -0.69 10.29
N GLU A 338 -13.47 -0.87 9.36
CA GLU A 338 -13.27 0.08 8.26
C GLU A 338 -14.53 0.18 7.38
N ALA A 339 -15.08 -0.95 6.95
CA ALA A 339 -16.30 -0.98 6.15
C ALA A 339 -17.49 -0.37 6.90
N ALA A 340 -17.64 -0.68 8.19
CA ALA A 340 -18.72 -0.12 9.03
C ALA A 340 -18.61 1.41 9.13
N ARG A 341 -17.41 1.94 9.36
CA ARG A 341 -17.15 3.38 9.44
C ARG A 341 -17.40 4.07 8.08
N LEU A 342 -16.91 3.50 6.99
CA LEU A 342 -17.10 4.05 5.65
C LEU A 342 -18.57 4.04 5.23
N ALA A 343 -19.32 3.01 5.60
CA ALA A 343 -20.75 2.96 5.34
C ALA A 343 -21.55 4.08 6.01
N THR A 344 -21.13 4.54 7.20
CA THR A 344 -21.79 5.69 7.86
C THR A 344 -21.51 7.01 7.16
N GLN A 345 -20.48 7.08 6.33
CA GLN A 345 -20.09 8.26 5.54
C GLN A 345 -20.63 8.21 4.12
N ALA A 346 -21.23 7.08 3.72
CA ALA A 346 -21.76 6.92 2.37
C ALA A 346 -22.94 7.88 2.12
N VAL A 347 -22.92 8.54 0.98
CA VAL A 347 -24.03 9.41 0.54
C VAL A 347 -25.22 8.60 0.07
N CYS A 348 -25.02 7.33 -0.27
CA CYS A 348 -26.02 6.43 -0.84
C CYS A 348 -26.55 5.44 0.21
N ALA A 349 -27.75 4.92 -0.06
CA ALA A 349 -28.38 3.90 0.79
C ALA A 349 -27.65 2.57 0.78
N GLU A 350 -27.85 1.75 1.81
CA GLU A 350 -27.37 0.36 1.87
C GLU A 350 -27.82 -0.42 0.62
N GLY A 351 -26.97 -1.28 0.11
CA GLY A 351 -27.20 -2.02 -1.14
C GLY A 351 -26.77 -1.27 -2.41
N THR A 352 -26.14 -0.11 -2.26
CA THR A 352 -25.56 0.65 -3.38
C THR A 352 -24.05 0.60 -3.37
N THR A 353 -23.43 0.79 -2.20
CA THR A 353 -21.97 0.79 -2.04
C THR A 353 -21.48 -0.40 -1.21
N GLY A 354 -22.35 -1.05 -0.49
CA GLY A 354 -22.00 -2.18 0.36
C GLY A 354 -23.20 -2.88 0.96
N MET A 355 -22.93 -3.93 1.72
CA MET A 355 -23.96 -4.74 2.37
C MET A 355 -23.44 -5.42 3.63
N SER A 356 -24.28 -5.47 4.66
CA SER A 356 -24.03 -6.28 5.85
C SER A 356 -24.42 -7.75 5.64
N SER A 357 -23.73 -8.65 6.35
CA SER A 357 -24.08 -10.07 6.43
C SER A 357 -24.20 -10.81 5.07
N PRO A 358 -23.20 -10.77 4.17
CA PRO A 358 -23.28 -11.42 2.86
C PRO A 358 -23.65 -12.90 2.93
N LYS A 359 -23.26 -13.60 4.00
CA LYS A 359 -23.57 -15.02 4.22
C LYS A 359 -25.06 -15.31 4.25
N ARG A 360 -25.91 -14.36 4.67
CA ARG A 360 -27.38 -14.53 4.67
C ARG A 360 -27.97 -14.63 3.27
N TYR A 361 -27.25 -14.15 2.27
CA TYR A 361 -27.73 -14.04 0.90
C TYR A 361 -27.07 -15.05 -0.05
N LEU A 362 -26.51 -16.14 0.47
CA LEU A 362 -25.86 -17.18 -0.33
C LEU A 362 -26.78 -17.77 -1.43
N TRP A 363 -28.08 -17.77 -1.19
CA TRP A 363 -29.09 -18.26 -2.14
C TRP A 363 -29.49 -17.27 -3.22
N ASP A 364 -29.18 -15.99 -3.06
CA ASP A 364 -29.62 -14.94 -3.97
C ASP A 364 -28.62 -14.71 -5.10
N GLU A 365 -28.77 -15.55 -6.11
CA GLU A 365 -27.95 -15.52 -7.33
C GLU A 365 -28.59 -14.66 -8.46
N ARG A 366 -29.62 -13.87 -8.17
CA ARG A 366 -30.22 -12.96 -9.15
C ARG A 366 -29.34 -11.72 -9.32
N PRO A 367 -29.19 -11.21 -10.54
CA PRO A 367 -28.52 -9.94 -10.77
C PRO A 367 -29.12 -8.85 -9.90
N TRP A 368 -28.29 -8.02 -9.34
CA TRP A 368 -28.75 -6.89 -8.52
C TRP A 368 -29.47 -5.88 -9.41
N GLN A 369 -30.46 -5.21 -8.89
CA GLN A 369 -31.30 -4.29 -9.69
C GLN A 369 -30.61 -2.96 -9.96
N GLN A 370 -29.57 -2.62 -9.19
CA GLN A 370 -28.81 -1.39 -9.28
C GLN A 370 -27.33 -1.73 -9.46
N THR A 371 -26.60 -0.89 -10.14
CA THR A 371 -25.14 -1.05 -10.23
C THR A 371 -24.48 -0.74 -8.91
N TRP A 372 -23.59 -1.63 -8.46
CA TRP A 372 -22.73 -1.38 -7.31
C TRP A 372 -21.79 -0.23 -7.60
N ARG A 373 -21.53 0.60 -6.60
CA ARG A 373 -20.70 1.79 -6.69
C ARG A 373 -19.63 1.79 -5.62
N TYR A 374 -18.52 2.46 -5.90
CA TYR A 374 -17.55 2.75 -4.85
C TYR A 374 -18.10 3.78 -3.86
N ASN A 375 -17.85 3.55 -2.58
CA ASN A 375 -18.13 4.51 -1.51
C ASN A 375 -17.09 5.63 -1.57
N THR A 376 -17.40 6.66 -2.34
CA THR A 376 -16.58 7.87 -2.45
C THR A 376 -17.44 9.06 -2.11
N SER A 377 -16.99 9.90 -1.19
CA SER A 377 -17.71 11.13 -0.83
C SER A 377 -17.88 12.04 -2.05
N GLY A 378 -19.11 12.35 -2.39
CA GLY A 378 -19.46 13.35 -3.42
C GLY A 378 -19.42 12.86 -4.87
N ASN A 379 -19.27 11.55 -5.12
CA ASN A 379 -19.26 11.04 -6.48
C ASN A 379 -20.53 10.25 -6.82
N THR A 380 -21.28 10.71 -7.79
CA THR A 380 -22.45 10.03 -8.35
C THR A 380 -22.06 8.94 -9.36
N GLU A 381 -20.78 8.89 -9.70
CA GLU A 381 -20.35 8.02 -10.79
C GLU A 381 -19.66 6.83 -10.26
N PRO A 382 -19.13 6.09 -9.81
CA PRO A 382 -18.61 4.98 -10.55
C PRO A 382 -19.11 3.63 -10.11
N MET A 383 -19.35 2.91 -11.11
CA MET A 383 -19.50 1.48 -11.10
C MET A 383 -18.21 0.79 -10.62
N VAL A 384 -18.35 -0.29 -9.86
CA VAL A 384 -17.24 -1.13 -9.39
C VAL A 384 -16.74 -2.01 -10.54
N ASN A 385 -16.26 -1.40 -11.61
CA ASN A 385 -15.70 -2.10 -12.77
C ASN A 385 -14.21 -1.77 -13.00
N ARG A 386 -13.55 -1.20 -11.98
CA ARG A 386 -12.13 -0.84 -12.01
C ARG A 386 -11.29 -1.86 -11.24
N GLY A 387 -10.00 -1.90 -11.56
CA GLY A 387 -9.00 -2.70 -10.85
C GLY A 387 -8.85 -4.13 -11.34
N LEU A 388 -7.92 -4.83 -10.75
CA LEU A 388 -7.56 -6.21 -11.13
C LEU A 388 -8.70 -7.19 -10.89
N PHE A 389 -9.40 -7.04 -9.78
CA PHE A 389 -10.49 -7.92 -9.38
C PHE A 389 -11.65 -7.87 -10.38
N ALA A 390 -12.09 -6.66 -10.76
CA ALA A 390 -13.22 -6.49 -11.67
C ALA A 390 -12.94 -7.01 -13.08
N ARG A 391 -11.70 -6.93 -13.56
CA ARG A 391 -11.32 -7.43 -14.90
C ARG A 391 -11.48 -8.94 -15.07
N GLN A 392 -11.56 -9.68 -13.98
CA GLN A 392 -11.66 -11.14 -13.97
C GLN A 392 -13.09 -11.62 -13.80
N LEU A 393 -14.07 -10.74 -13.67
CA LEU A 393 -15.45 -11.06 -13.36
C LEU A 393 -16.38 -10.73 -14.52
N ASN A 394 -17.53 -11.44 -14.54
CA ASN A 394 -18.67 -11.07 -15.35
C ASN A 394 -19.61 -10.09 -14.59
N PRO A 395 -20.66 -9.53 -15.24
CA PRO A 395 -21.60 -8.60 -14.59
C PRO A 395 -22.26 -9.12 -13.31
N GLN A 396 -22.41 -10.43 -13.15
CA GLN A 396 -23.02 -11.05 -11.95
C GLN A 396 -22.01 -11.35 -10.83
N GLY A 397 -20.72 -11.08 -11.06
CA GLY A 397 -19.65 -11.35 -10.08
C GLY A 397 -19.12 -12.78 -10.13
N THR A 398 -19.24 -13.45 -11.26
CA THR A 398 -18.67 -14.78 -11.49
C THR A 398 -17.29 -14.64 -12.17
N PRO A 399 -16.24 -15.34 -11.70
CA PRO A 399 -14.95 -15.31 -12.37
C PRO A 399 -15.01 -15.85 -13.78
N LEU A 400 -14.44 -15.12 -14.74
CA LEU A 400 -14.43 -15.51 -16.17
C LEU A 400 -13.72 -16.86 -16.38
N SER A 401 -12.64 -17.10 -15.66
CA SER A 401 -11.89 -18.35 -15.72
C SER A 401 -12.68 -19.58 -15.24
N CYS A 402 -13.81 -19.40 -14.53
CA CYS A 402 -14.65 -20.51 -14.10
C CYS A 402 -15.57 -21.06 -15.21
N PHE A 403 -15.79 -20.30 -16.29
CA PHE A 403 -16.63 -20.78 -17.40
C PHE A 403 -15.95 -21.90 -18.19
N ASP A 404 -14.63 -21.93 -18.23
CA ASP A 404 -13.84 -22.98 -18.87
C ASP A 404 -13.46 -24.12 -17.94
N ASP A 405 -13.68 -23.96 -16.62
CA ASP A 405 -13.33 -24.96 -15.63
C ASP A 405 -14.29 -26.17 -15.68
N PRO A 406 -13.79 -27.40 -15.90
CA PRO A 406 -14.62 -28.60 -15.94
C PRO A 406 -15.45 -28.85 -14.68
N LEU A 407 -14.96 -28.41 -13.51
CA LEU A 407 -15.65 -28.54 -12.23
C LEU A 407 -16.94 -27.71 -12.17
N PHE A 408 -16.97 -26.58 -12.88
CA PHE A 408 -18.04 -25.61 -12.81
C PHE A 408 -18.95 -25.58 -14.04
N ARG A 409 -18.50 -26.08 -15.19
CA ARG A 409 -19.28 -26.12 -16.46
C ARG A 409 -20.70 -26.70 -16.31
N ARG A 410 -20.91 -27.61 -15.35
CA ARG A 410 -22.21 -28.24 -15.08
C ARG A 410 -23.05 -27.48 -14.07
N SER A 411 -22.55 -26.39 -13.48
CA SER A 411 -23.31 -25.61 -12.50
C SER A 411 -24.54 -24.97 -13.15
N PRO A 412 -25.76 -25.16 -12.62
CA PRO A 412 -26.97 -24.54 -13.15
C PRO A 412 -26.90 -23.00 -13.16
N SER A 413 -26.17 -22.41 -12.21
CA SER A 413 -25.98 -20.97 -12.12
C SER A 413 -25.12 -20.42 -13.27
N LEU A 414 -24.10 -21.15 -13.74
CA LEU A 414 -23.26 -20.73 -14.86
C LEU A 414 -23.96 -20.87 -16.22
N LYS A 415 -24.85 -21.86 -16.38
CA LYS A 415 -25.56 -22.07 -17.64
C LYS A 415 -26.43 -20.90 -18.07
N LYS A 416 -26.80 -20.02 -17.14
CA LYS A 416 -27.64 -18.83 -17.38
C LYS A 416 -26.85 -17.54 -17.51
N GLN A 417 -25.54 -17.59 -17.36
CA GLN A 417 -24.66 -16.42 -17.38
C GLN A 417 -23.78 -16.45 -18.63
N GLN A 418 -23.32 -15.27 -19.04
CA GLN A 418 -22.40 -15.12 -20.15
C GLN A 418 -20.97 -14.81 -19.62
N PRO A 419 -19.93 -15.33 -20.26
CA PRO A 419 -18.53 -15.05 -19.93
C PRO A 419 -18.09 -13.69 -20.52
N GLU A 420 -18.84 -12.64 -20.23
CA GLU A 420 -18.55 -11.29 -20.71
C GLU A 420 -17.90 -10.48 -19.59
N PRO A 421 -16.87 -9.67 -19.88
CA PRO A 421 -16.30 -8.76 -18.89
C PRO A 421 -17.33 -7.78 -18.31
N VAL A 422 -17.07 -7.31 -17.10
CA VAL A 422 -17.95 -6.37 -16.40
C VAL A 422 -17.99 -5.02 -17.11
N PHE A 423 -19.15 -4.65 -17.66
CA PHE A 423 -19.46 -3.29 -18.08
C PHE A 423 -20.36 -2.59 -17.04
N GLU A 424 -21.34 -3.32 -16.53
CA GLU A 424 -22.20 -2.89 -15.42
C GLU A 424 -22.08 -3.87 -14.26
N SER A 425 -21.75 -3.37 -13.09
CA SER A 425 -21.56 -4.19 -11.90
C SER A 425 -22.89 -4.53 -11.23
N LEU A 426 -23.63 -5.48 -11.83
CA LEU A 426 -24.88 -6.05 -11.31
C LEU A 426 -24.62 -7.28 -10.44
N PHE A 427 -23.53 -7.28 -9.69
CA PHE A 427 -23.09 -8.39 -8.87
C PHE A 427 -24.21 -8.90 -7.99
N THR A 428 -24.43 -10.22 -7.96
CA THR A 428 -25.45 -10.84 -7.14
C THR A 428 -25.13 -10.67 -5.66
N ARG A 429 -26.14 -10.63 -4.78
CA ARG A 429 -25.88 -10.59 -3.34
C ARG A 429 -25.08 -11.81 -2.87
N SER A 430 -25.30 -12.96 -3.49
CA SER A 430 -24.53 -14.18 -3.24
C SER A 430 -23.04 -14.00 -3.55
N SER A 431 -22.68 -13.29 -4.64
CA SER A 431 -21.29 -13.06 -5.03
C SER A 431 -20.52 -12.14 -4.06
N LEU A 432 -21.21 -11.32 -3.27
CA LEU A 432 -20.57 -10.48 -2.26
C LEU A 432 -19.81 -11.30 -1.19
N MET A 433 -20.19 -12.58 -1.04
CA MET A 433 -19.41 -13.51 -0.21
C MET A 433 -18.02 -13.73 -0.76
N MET A 434 -17.88 -13.83 -2.09
CA MET A 434 -16.56 -13.95 -2.74
C MET A 434 -15.73 -12.67 -2.54
N PHE A 435 -16.33 -11.48 -2.68
CA PHE A 435 -15.62 -10.22 -2.42
C PHE A 435 -15.13 -10.13 -0.98
N MET A 436 -15.98 -10.51 0.00
CA MET A 436 -15.59 -10.56 1.40
C MET A 436 -14.41 -11.51 1.64
N LEU A 437 -14.50 -12.72 1.10
CA LEU A 437 -13.43 -13.73 1.20
C LEU A 437 -12.15 -13.24 0.51
N GLY A 438 -12.26 -12.59 -0.63
CA GLY A 438 -11.12 -12.00 -1.34
C GLY A 438 -10.38 -10.97 -0.49
N GLU A 439 -11.11 -10.10 0.20
CA GLU A 439 -10.48 -9.13 1.12
C GLU A 439 -9.87 -9.83 2.34
N ILE A 440 -10.54 -10.81 2.94
CA ILE A 440 -9.99 -11.60 4.06
C ILE A 440 -8.68 -12.28 3.63
N LEU A 441 -8.63 -12.88 2.45
CA LEU A 441 -7.42 -13.52 1.92
C LEU A 441 -6.32 -12.50 1.68
N THR A 442 -6.62 -11.35 1.11
CA THR A 442 -5.66 -10.25 0.90
C THR A 442 -5.08 -9.78 2.23
N GLN A 443 -5.93 -9.49 3.21
CA GLN A 443 -5.50 -9.09 4.56
C GLN A 443 -4.67 -10.20 5.25
N THR A 444 -5.03 -11.47 5.03
CA THR A 444 -4.27 -12.62 5.53
C THR A 444 -2.86 -12.63 4.97
N LEU A 445 -2.72 -12.53 3.64
CA LEU A 445 -1.42 -12.58 2.97
C LEU A 445 -0.51 -11.42 3.40
N ILE A 446 -1.10 -10.24 3.59
CA ILE A 446 -0.38 -9.07 4.12
C ILE A 446 0.02 -9.29 5.57
N THR A 447 -0.87 -9.83 6.40
CA THR A 447 -0.59 -10.09 7.83
C THR A 447 0.52 -11.10 7.99
N ILE A 448 0.46 -12.26 7.33
CA ILE A 448 1.47 -13.33 7.50
C ILE A 448 2.85 -12.90 6.98
N ASN A 449 2.91 -12.09 5.92
CA ASN A 449 4.16 -11.57 5.36
C ASN A 449 4.55 -10.18 5.88
N SER A 450 3.74 -9.58 6.76
CA SER A 450 4.10 -8.32 7.41
C SER A 450 5.42 -8.46 8.18
N PRO A 451 6.39 -7.56 7.97
CA PRO A 451 7.63 -7.55 8.74
C PRO A 451 7.39 -7.53 10.25
N ALA A 452 6.38 -6.78 10.71
CA ALA A 452 6.01 -6.70 12.12
C ALA A 452 5.52 -8.04 12.69
N THR A 453 4.74 -8.79 11.92
CA THR A 453 4.26 -10.12 12.32
C THR A 453 5.41 -11.13 12.33
N ARG A 454 6.23 -11.14 11.28
CA ARG A 454 7.38 -12.05 11.17
C ARG A 454 8.42 -11.80 12.25
N ALA A 455 8.67 -10.55 12.65
CA ALA A 455 9.59 -10.20 13.72
C ALA A 455 9.18 -10.77 15.10
N ARG A 456 7.89 -11.02 15.32
CA ARG A 456 7.37 -11.66 16.56
C ARG A 456 7.45 -13.18 16.53
N GLY A 457 7.50 -13.77 15.33
CA GLY A 457 7.54 -15.21 15.11
C GLY A 457 8.94 -15.78 15.11
N ARG A 458 9.01 -17.10 14.96
CA ARG A 458 10.27 -17.80 14.68
C ARG A 458 10.63 -17.58 13.20
N LEU A 459 11.92 -17.48 12.90
CA LEU A 459 12.45 -17.36 11.54
C LEU A 459 11.92 -16.09 10.81
N PRO A 460 12.20 -14.87 11.33
CA PRO A 460 11.64 -13.63 10.81
C PRO A 460 12.00 -13.32 9.34
N ASN A 461 13.08 -13.91 8.84
CA ASN A 461 13.56 -13.67 7.48
C ASN A 461 12.96 -14.64 6.44
N LEU A 462 12.23 -15.68 6.87
CA LEU A 462 11.61 -16.61 5.93
C LEU A 462 10.23 -16.09 5.44
N PRO A 463 9.89 -16.36 4.18
CA PRO A 463 8.56 -16.06 3.67
C PRO A 463 7.50 -16.96 4.33
N ARG A 464 6.27 -16.47 4.42
CA ARG A 464 5.10 -17.24 4.87
C ARG A 464 4.26 -17.62 3.67
N ARG A 465 3.84 -18.90 3.65
CA ARG A 465 2.94 -19.44 2.62
C ARG A 465 1.62 -19.85 3.24
N LEU A 466 0.53 -19.31 2.75
CA LEU A 466 -0.80 -19.74 3.16
C LEU A 466 -1.06 -21.16 2.60
N ARG A 467 -1.02 -22.16 3.49
CA ARG A 467 -1.09 -23.58 3.12
C ARG A 467 -2.52 -24.11 3.09
N ARG A 468 -3.32 -23.79 4.10
CA ARG A 468 -4.69 -24.29 4.25
C ARG A 468 -5.66 -23.21 4.68
N LEU A 469 -6.90 -23.36 4.19
CA LEU A 469 -8.07 -22.60 4.66
C LEU A 469 -9.01 -23.57 5.35
N ILE A 470 -9.30 -23.32 6.61
CA ILE A 470 -10.16 -24.14 7.45
C ILE A 470 -11.35 -23.29 7.85
N PHE A 471 -12.56 -23.73 7.52
CA PHE A 471 -13.78 -23.00 7.84
C PHE A 471 -14.62 -23.73 8.87
N THR A 472 -15.04 -23.01 9.90
CA THR A 472 -16.10 -23.51 10.79
C THR A 472 -17.46 -23.24 10.14
N VAL A 473 -18.32 -24.21 10.17
CA VAL A 473 -19.69 -24.09 9.67
C VAL A 473 -20.68 -24.61 10.70
N PRO A 474 -21.86 -23.99 10.83
CA PRO A 474 -22.89 -24.50 11.70
C PRO A 474 -23.25 -25.95 11.37
N THR A 475 -23.44 -26.80 12.38
CA THR A 475 -23.81 -28.21 12.19
C THR A 475 -25.10 -28.37 11.42
N ALA A 476 -26.05 -27.46 11.63
CA ALA A 476 -27.36 -27.42 10.97
C ALA A 476 -27.33 -26.81 9.54
N MET A 477 -26.18 -26.37 9.04
CA MET A 477 -26.10 -25.77 7.70
C MET A 477 -26.45 -26.80 6.62
N PRO A 478 -27.44 -26.53 5.73
CA PRO A 478 -27.84 -27.45 4.68
C PRO A 478 -26.71 -27.79 3.70
N VAL A 479 -26.70 -29.01 3.19
CA VAL A 479 -25.65 -29.44 2.22
C VAL A 479 -25.62 -28.55 0.99
N ALA A 480 -26.76 -28.09 0.49
CA ALA A 480 -26.82 -27.19 -0.66
C ALA A 480 -26.15 -25.85 -0.34
N GLU A 481 -26.35 -25.27 0.84
CA GLU A 481 -25.72 -24.04 1.28
C GLU A 481 -24.20 -24.22 1.43
N LYS A 482 -23.75 -25.32 2.03
CA LYS A 482 -22.32 -25.67 2.10
C LYS A 482 -21.66 -25.71 0.71
N ARG A 483 -22.37 -26.24 -0.30
CA ARG A 483 -21.86 -26.27 -1.69
C ARG A 483 -21.73 -24.86 -2.28
N ILE A 484 -22.70 -24.00 -2.07
CA ILE A 484 -22.64 -22.60 -2.53
C ILE A 484 -21.50 -21.87 -1.83
N PHE A 485 -21.38 -22.00 -0.51
CA PHE A 485 -20.31 -21.39 0.25
C PHE A 485 -18.93 -21.85 -0.22
N ARG A 486 -18.73 -23.17 -0.38
CA ARG A 486 -17.48 -23.75 -0.87
C ARG A 486 -17.13 -23.22 -2.27
N ARG A 487 -18.12 -23.05 -3.14
CA ARG A 487 -17.90 -22.47 -4.47
C ARG A 487 -17.33 -21.05 -4.36
N TRP A 488 -17.89 -20.19 -3.53
CA TRP A 488 -17.39 -18.82 -3.33
C TRP A 488 -15.99 -18.79 -2.74
N VAL A 489 -15.67 -19.72 -1.84
CA VAL A 489 -14.29 -19.87 -1.32
C VAL A 489 -13.33 -20.22 -2.44
N LEU A 490 -13.64 -21.22 -3.27
CA LEU A 490 -12.81 -21.64 -4.40
C LEU A 490 -12.59 -20.48 -5.39
N TRP A 491 -13.65 -19.73 -5.67
CA TRP A 491 -13.57 -18.62 -6.60
C TRP A 491 -12.81 -17.43 -6.04
N ALA A 492 -12.93 -17.12 -4.77
CA ALA A 492 -12.12 -16.09 -4.12
C ALA A 492 -10.63 -16.43 -4.18
N VAL A 493 -10.25 -17.67 -3.85
CA VAL A 493 -8.86 -18.13 -3.97
C VAL A 493 -8.38 -17.97 -5.41
N LYS A 494 -9.16 -18.48 -6.38
CA LYS A 494 -8.80 -18.44 -7.79
C LYS A 494 -8.55 -17.01 -8.28
N VAL A 495 -9.49 -16.10 -8.02
CA VAL A 495 -9.38 -14.70 -8.46
C VAL A 495 -8.17 -13.99 -7.83
N ILE A 496 -7.92 -14.19 -6.53
CA ILE A 496 -6.78 -13.55 -5.86
C ILE A 496 -5.46 -14.09 -6.41
N TRP A 497 -5.29 -15.41 -6.53
CA TRP A 497 -4.03 -16.01 -6.98
C TRP A 497 -3.76 -15.74 -8.46
N GLU A 498 -4.76 -15.87 -9.31
CA GLU A 498 -4.62 -15.57 -10.76
C GLU A 498 -4.40 -14.06 -10.99
N GLY A 499 -5.13 -13.21 -10.25
CA GLY A 499 -5.04 -11.75 -10.41
C GLY A 499 -3.69 -11.16 -10.05
N LEU A 500 -2.97 -11.79 -9.14
CA LEU A 500 -1.65 -11.37 -8.70
C LEU A 500 -0.49 -12.08 -9.43
N GLY A 501 -0.80 -13.04 -10.31
CA GLY A 501 0.23 -13.82 -10.98
C GLY A 501 1.04 -14.72 -10.05
N TRP A 502 0.51 -15.05 -8.88
CA TRP A 502 1.24 -15.81 -7.86
C TRP A 502 1.36 -17.30 -8.13
N SER A 503 0.67 -17.81 -9.12
CA SER A 503 0.74 -19.22 -9.53
C SER A 503 2.16 -19.71 -9.79
N GLU A 504 3.09 -18.84 -10.13
CA GLU A 504 4.50 -19.18 -10.36
C GLU A 504 5.27 -19.36 -9.02
N TRP A 505 4.89 -18.62 -7.97
CA TRP A 505 5.64 -18.54 -6.71
C TRP A 505 4.92 -19.20 -5.54
N TYR A 506 3.59 -19.21 -5.57
CA TYR A 506 2.77 -19.70 -4.47
C TYR A 506 1.70 -20.65 -4.97
N VAL A 507 1.68 -21.86 -4.43
CA VAL A 507 0.59 -22.79 -4.67
C VAL A 507 -0.65 -22.30 -3.92
N PRO A 508 -1.84 -22.30 -4.56
CA PRO A 508 -3.08 -21.96 -3.86
C PRO A 508 -3.30 -22.83 -2.62
N PRO A 509 -3.89 -22.29 -1.55
CA PRO A 509 -4.09 -23.02 -0.31
C PRO A 509 -5.10 -24.18 -0.47
N GLN A 510 -4.85 -25.26 0.25
CA GLN A 510 -5.82 -26.36 0.38
C GLN A 510 -7.01 -25.89 1.20
N GLN A 511 -8.20 -26.36 0.85
CA GLN A 511 -9.45 -26.00 1.52
C GLN A 511 -10.00 -27.20 2.29
N GLN A 512 -10.29 -27.01 3.56
CA GLN A 512 -10.83 -27.99 4.47
C GLN A 512 -12.05 -27.44 5.24
#